data_5fb2770db0242becb2a1ef853a8444a8
#
_entry.id   5fb2770db0242becb2a1ef853a8444a8
#
_cell.length_a   1.000
_cell.length_b   1.000
_cell.length_c   1.000
_cell.angle_alpha   90.00
_cell.angle_beta   90.00
_cell.angle_gamma   90.00
#
_symmetry.space_group_name_H-M   'P 1'
#
loop_
_entity.id
_entity.type
_entity.pdbx_description
1 polymer ?
#
loop_
_entity_poly.entity_id
_entity_poly.type
_entity_poly.pdbx_seq_one_letter_code
_entity_poly.pdbx_strand_id
1 'polypeptide(L)'
;TARLGSADVVLANYEAVSDYQLSFGAIPFAAVVLDEAQKIKSPKARMTHAVKALNADFVLAMTGTPVENRLADLWCIADAVQPGALADLKDFSARYETEGADVQALRQLVWHSEDHAPGLPPRLLLRRMKTEKLDGLPEKQEHVLQVPMPARQAEAYQRALALKDAASSYTTLEMIHALRQASLHPALLEGSLGNEALQFEDSARFMAMVQILDAVAPKNEKVLIFLESLDLQEADQLPLLLQRRYGLLRMPMVINGQVQTDARQQRVDKFQRESGFDVMLLSPKAGGVGLTLTAANHVIHLSRWWNPAVEDQCSDRVYRIGQTKPVHIYYPLAVIPGAEEHSFDVQLQALMDRKRKLAHDLLAAPAFSSKDYESLLASIN
;
A
#
# COMPACT_ATOMS: atom_id res chain seq x y z
N THR A 1 22.21 -28.13 4.49
CA THR A 1 22.72 -28.06 3.08
C THR A 1 22.35 -29.31 2.28
N ALA A 2 22.58 -30.54 2.78
CA ALA A 2 22.31 -31.77 2.01
C ALA A 2 20.87 -31.88 1.50
N ARG A 3 19.85 -31.56 2.32
CA ARG A 3 18.44 -31.58 1.88
C ARG A 3 18.11 -30.50 0.85
N LEU A 4 18.73 -29.31 0.94
CA LEU A 4 18.51 -28.23 -0.03
C LEU A 4 19.13 -28.61 -1.39
N GLY A 5 20.32 -29.21 -1.42
CA GLY A 5 21.00 -29.59 -2.66
C GLY A 5 20.40 -30.79 -3.39
N SER A 6 19.48 -31.54 -2.77
CA SER A 6 18.76 -32.67 -3.40
C SER A 6 17.32 -32.36 -3.82
N ALA A 7 16.85 -31.14 -3.59
CA ALA A 7 15.50 -30.73 -3.93
C ALA A 7 15.45 -30.13 -5.36
N ASP A 8 14.45 -30.49 -6.15
CA ASP A 8 14.21 -29.89 -7.45
C ASP A 8 13.76 -28.43 -7.36
N VAL A 9 12.96 -28.11 -6.31
CA VAL A 9 12.48 -26.76 -6.02
C VAL A 9 12.62 -26.47 -4.53
N VAL A 10 13.18 -25.31 -4.20
CA VAL A 10 13.29 -24.79 -2.82
C VAL A 10 12.43 -23.55 -2.68
N LEU A 11 11.45 -23.59 -1.79
CA LEU A 11 10.64 -22.42 -1.43
C LEU A 11 11.10 -21.89 -0.07
N ALA A 12 11.50 -20.63 -0.05
CA ALA A 12 11.97 -19.97 1.18
C ALA A 12 11.48 -18.53 1.26
N ASN A 13 11.30 -17.98 2.46
CA ASN A 13 11.12 -16.57 2.65
C ASN A 13 12.46 -15.83 2.72
N TYR A 14 12.45 -14.52 2.55
CA TYR A 14 13.66 -13.69 2.56
C TYR A 14 14.40 -13.74 3.89
N GLU A 15 13.66 -13.84 4.99
CA GLU A 15 14.20 -13.93 6.34
C GLU A 15 15.04 -15.23 6.49
N ALA A 16 14.50 -16.37 6.04
CA ALA A 16 15.23 -17.65 6.06
C ALA A 16 16.51 -17.59 5.20
N VAL A 17 16.46 -16.96 4.01
CA VAL A 17 17.65 -16.77 3.18
C VAL A 17 18.69 -15.92 3.92
N SER A 18 18.26 -14.86 4.59
CA SER A 18 19.16 -14.01 5.38
C SER A 18 19.76 -14.72 6.59
N ASP A 19 18.99 -15.55 7.28
CA ASP A 19 19.43 -16.25 8.51
C ASP A 19 20.37 -17.42 8.17
N TYR A 20 20.11 -18.10 7.06
CA TYR A 20 20.90 -19.26 6.61
C TYR A 20 21.72 -18.96 5.34
N GLN A 21 22.21 -17.73 5.19
CA GLN A 21 22.88 -17.26 3.97
C GLN A 21 24.04 -18.16 3.50
N LEU A 22 24.84 -18.70 4.41
CA LEU A 22 25.96 -19.59 4.07
C LEU A 22 25.46 -20.93 3.48
N SER A 23 24.33 -21.44 3.99
CA SER A 23 23.74 -22.68 3.50
C SER A 23 23.13 -22.52 2.11
N PHE A 24 22.45 -21.39 1.88
CA PHE A 24 21.87 -21.08 0.56
C PHE A 24 22.95 -20.70 -0.44
N GLY A 25 23.93 -19.89 -0.08
CA GLY A 25 25.02 -19.46 -0.96
C GLY A 25 25.95 -20.58 -1.41
N ALA A 26 26.02 -21.70 -0.65
CA ALA A 26 26.80 -22.87 -1.02
C ALA A 26 26.13 -23.78 -2.10
N ILE A 27 24.89 -23.47 -2.49
CA ILE A 27 24.14 -24.29 -3.45
C ILE A 27 24.14 -23.58 -4.81
N PRO A 28 24.55 -24.25 -5.88
CA PRO A 28 24.36 -23.75 -7.24
C PRO A 28 22.89 -23.92 -7.64
N PHE A 29 22.18 -22.82 -7.88
CA PHE A 29 20.81 -22.83 -8.38
C PHE A 29 20.82 -22.58 -9.89
N ALA A 30 20.07 -23.36 -10.66
CA ALA A 30 19.85 -23.08 -12.07
C ALA A 30 19.03 -21.77 -12.25
N ALA A 31 18.08 -21.51 -11.34
CA ALA A 31 17.32 -20.28 -11.35
C ALA A 31 16.91 -19.86 -9.93
N VAL A 32 16.91 -18.56 -9.67
CA VAL A 32 16.34 -17.94 -8.47
C VAL A 32 15.23 -16.98 -8.89
N VAL A 33 14.04 -17.16 -8.32
CA VAL A 33 12.89 -16.26 -8.53
C VAL A 33 12.65 -15.50 -7.24
N LEU A 34 12.73 -14.18 -7.33
CA LEU A 34 12.52 -13.24 -6.20
C LEU A 34 11.13 -12.62 -6.35
N ASP A 35 10.14 -13.12 -5.62
CA ASP A 35 8.81 -12.50 -5.57
C ASP A 35 8.80 -11.35 -4.56
N GLU A 36 8.03 -10.28 -4.85
CA GLU A 36 8.02 -9.03 -4.04
C GLU A 36 9.46 -8.49 -3.82
N ALA A 37 10.22 -8.39 -4.93
CA ALA A 37 11.65 -8.04 -4.90
C ALA A 37 11.95 -6.66 -4.30
N GLN A 38 10.96 -5.78 -4.11
CA GLN A 38 11.15 -4.54 -3.34
C GLN A 38 11.59 -4.79 -1.87
N LYS A 39 11.49 -6.01 -1.37
CA LYS A 39 12.07 -6.38 -0.05
C LYS A 39 13.59 -6.23 -0.01
N ILE A 40 14.26 -6.32 -1.17
CA ILE A 40 15.73 -6.15 -1.28
C ILE A 40 16.13 -4.76 -1.84
N LYS A 41 15.26 -3.76 -1.77
CA LYS A 41 15.51 -2.40 -2.30
C LYS A 41 16.62 -1.62 -1.58
N SER A 42 16.97 -2.01 -0.35
CA SER A 42 17.97 -1.30 0.44
C SER A 42 19.36 -1.88 0.26
N PRO A 43 20.33 -1.15 -0.33
CA PRO A 43 21.67 -1.66 -0.61
C PRO A 43 22.44 -2.10 0.64
N LYS A 44 22.14 -1.52 1.81
CA LYS A 44 22.84 -1.79 3.08
C LYS A 44 22.16 -2.87 3.94
N ALA A 45 21.00 -3.38 3.51
CA ALA A 45 20.28 -4.36 4.32
C ALA A 45 20.94 -5.75 4.26
N ARG A 46 21.03 -6.42 5.40
CA ARG A 46 21.57 -7.80 5.50
C ARG A 46 20.84 -8.75 4.55
N MET A 47 19.52 -8.63 4.45
CA MET A 47 18.68 -9.42 3.54
C MET A 47 19.11 -9.24 2.07
N THR A 48 19.37 -8.00 1.65
CA THR A 48 19.84 -7.68 0.30
C THR A 48 21.17 -8.34 -0.01
N HIS A 49 22.13 -8.25 0.93
CA HIS A 49 23.42 -8.90 0.77
C HIS A 49 23.30 -10.42 0.70
N ALA A 50 22.44 -11.02 1.52
CA ALA A 50 22.22 -12.46 1.53
C ALA A 50 21.62 -12.96 0.19
N VAL A 51 20.67 -12.21 -0.38
CA VAL A 51 20.07 -12.54 -1.68
C VAL A 51 21.07 -12.37 -2.82
N LYS A 52 21.85 -11.29 -2.84
CA LYS A 52 22.90 -11.06 -3.86
C LYS A 52 24.04 -12.07 -3.78
N ALA A 53 24.21 -12.74 -2.64
CA ALA A 53 25.23 -13.79 -2.45
C ALA A 53 24.74 -15.19 -2.87
N LEU A 54 23.52 -15.34 -3.37
CA LEU A 54 23.03 -16.59 -3.92
C LEU A 54 23.77 -16.92 -5.22
N ASN A 55 24.23 -18.18 -5.32
CA ASN A 55 24.88 -18.67 -6.53
C ASN A 55 23.82 -19.19 -7.52
N ALA A 56 23.51 -18.43 -8.56
CA ALA A 56 22.48 -18.76 -9.54
C ALA A 56 22.92 -18.44 -10.96
N ASP A 57 22.57 -19.32 -11.90
CA ASP A 57 22.84 -19.10 -13.34
C ASP A 57 21.86 -18.06 -13.91
N PHE A 58 20.63 -18.01 -13.39
CA PHE A 58 19.59 -17.06 -13.80
C PHE A 58 18.83 -16.49 -12.59
N VAL A 59 18.60 -15.18 -12.58
CA VAL A 59 17.82 -14.50 -11.53
C VAL A 59 16.67 -13.74 -12.18
N LEU A 60 15.45 -13.99 -11.67
CA LEU A 60 14.23 -13.26 -12.04
C LEU A 60 13.70 -12.53 -10.81
N ALA A 61 13.62 -11.21 -10.87
CA ALA A 61 12.97 -10.40 -9.83
C ALA A 61 11.58 -9.94 -10.28
N MET A 62 10.57 -10.23 -9.47
CA MET A 62 9.19 -9.82 -9.70
C MET A 62 8.76 -8.82 -8.65
N THR A 63 8.22 -7.68 -9.07
CA THR A 63 7.70 -6.65 -8.17
C THR A 63 6.64 -5.81 -8.86
N GLY A 64 5.59 -5.41 -8.12
CA GLY A 64 4.63 -4.41 -8.56
C GLY A 64 5.13 -2.97 -8.37
N THR A 65 6.19 -2.77 -7.55
CA THR A 65 6.71 -1.46 -7.15
C THR A 65 8.24 -1.46 -7.16
N PRO A 66 8.86 -1.40 -8.35
CA PRO A 66 10.32 -1.45 -8.47
C PRO A 66 11.03 -0.26 -7.81
N VAL A 67 10.32 0.85 -7.64
CA VAL A 67 10.78 2.04 -6.90
C VAL A 67 9.69 2.42 -5.89
N GLU A 68 10.02 2.40 -4.61
CA GLU A 68 9.11 2.87 -3.56
C GLU A 68 9.51 4.25 -3.06
N ASN A 69 10.80 4.49 -2.84
CA ASN A 69 11.29 5.71 -2.23
C ASN A 69 12.19 6.53 -3.16
N ARG A 70 13.11 5.90 -3.86
CA ARG A 70 14.09 6.56 -4.72
C ARG A 70 14.54 5.61 -5.83
N LEU A 71 15.18 6.16 -6.87
CA LEU A 71 15.65 5.37 -8.00
C LEU A 71 16.72 4.32 -7.61
N ALA A 72 17.46 4.56 -6.53
CA ALA A 72 18.37 3.58 -5.96
C ALA A 72 17.67 2.27 -5.52
N ASP A 73 16.36 2.29 -5.26
CA ASP A 73 15.57 1.07 -5.00
C ASP A 73 15.59 0.16 -6.24
N LEU A 74 15.33 0.75 -7.43
CA LEU A 74 15.42 0.06 -8.72
C LEU A 74 16.84 -0.44 -8.98
N TRP A 75 17.84 0.43 -8.76
CA TRP A 75 19.23 0.05 -8.93
C TRP A 75 19.56 -1.21 -8.12
N CYS A 76 19.11 -1.26 -6.87
CA CYS A 76 19.40 -2.38 -5.97
C CYS A 76 18.80 -3.70 -6.45
N ILE A 77 17.57 -3.67 -6.97
CA ILE A 77 16.89 -4.84 -7.55
C ILE A 77 17.59 -5.25 -8.87
N ALA A 78 17.88 -4.29 -9.74
CA ALA A 78 18.57 -4.53 -11.00
C ALA A 78 19.96 -5.14 -10.80
N ASP A 79 20.73 -4.63 -9.82
CA ASP A 79 22.04 -5.14 -9.48
C ASP A 79 22.02 -6.55 -8.84
N ALA A 80 20.89 -6.94 -8.22
CA ALA A 80 20.69 -8.31 -7.76
C ALA A 80 20.40 -9.29 -8.92
N VAL A 81 19.79 -8.81 -10.02
CA VAL A 81 19.47 -9.62 -11.21
C VAL A 81 20.65 -9.69 -12.16
N GLN A 82 21.27 -8.54 -12.42
CA GLN A 82 22.40 -8.41 -13.34
C GLN A 82 23.43 -7.43 -12.75
N PRO A 83 24.38 -7.92 -11.94
CA PRO A 83 25.39 -7.09 -11.29
C PRO A 83 26.15 -6.22 -12.28
N GLY A 84 26.28 -4.94 -11.96
CA GLY A 84 27.03 -3.96 -12.75
C GLY A 84 26.31 -3.39 -13.97
N ALA A 85 25.12 -3.87 -14.35
CA ALA A 85 24.38 -3.42 -15.54
C ALA A 85 24.03 -1.91 -15.49
N LEU A 86 23.86 -1.34 -14.30
CA LEU A 86 23.56 0.07 -14.09
C LEU A 86 24.72 0.85 -13.42
N ALA A 87 25.97 0.40 -13.64
CA ALA A 87 27.17 0.91 -12.97
C ALA A 87 27.11 0.78 -11.44
N ASP A 88 28.03 1.43 -10.70
CA ASP A 88 27.96 1.43 -9.25
C ASP A 88 26.87 2.40 -8.70
N LEU A 89 26.49 2.21 -7.44
CA LEU A 89 25.43 3.02 -6.83
C LEU A 89 25.75 4.51 -6.79
N LYS A 90 27.02 4.87 -6.59
CA LYS A 90 27.44 6.26 -6.49
C LYS A 90 27.29 6.96 -7.84
N ASP A 91 27.76 6.33 -8.92
CA ASP A 91 27.65 6.83 -10.28
C ASP A 91 26.19 6.87 -10.74
N PHE A 92 25.41 5.82 -10.41
CA PHE A 92 23.98 5.80 -10.69
C PHE A 92 23.23 6.95 -10.00
N SER A 93 23.45 7.15 -8.70
CA SER A 93 22.79 8.22 -7.94
C SER A 93 23.23 9.62 -8.44
N ALA A 94 24.50 9.81 -8.76
CA ALA A 94 25.00 11.07 -9.33
C ALA A 94 24.36 11.39 -10.69
N ARG A 95 24.06 10.36 -11.48
CA ARG A 95 23.50 10.52 -12.83
C ARG A 95 21.98 10.68 -12.84
N TYR A 96 21.26 9.99 -11.95
CA TYR A 96 19.79 9.84 -12.05
C TYR A 96 19.02 10.35 -10.83
N GLU A 97 19.67 10.67 -9.70
CA GLU A 97 18.98 11.16 -8.48
C GLU A 97 19.28 12.65 -8.18
N THR A 98 19.96 13.36 -9.07
CA THR A 98 20.22 14.79 -8.93
C THR A 98 19.10 15.62 -9.57
N GLU A 99 18.99 16.89 -9.18
CA GLU A 99 18.03 17.81 -9.76
C GLU A 99 18.32 18.03 -11.27
N GLY A 100 17.30 17.87 -12.11
CA GLY A 100 17.45 17.95 -13.57
C GLY A 100 17.97 16.66 -14.23
N ALA A 101 18.11 15.56 -13.52
CA ALA A 101 18.55 14.29 -14.07
C ALA A 101 17.64 13.78 -15.18
N ASP A 102 18.23 13.21 -16.23
CA ASP A 102 17.48 12.61 -17.34
C ASP A 102 16.98 11.19 -16.99
N VAL A 103 15.84 11.14 -16.30
CA VAL A 103 15.18 9.89 -15.95
C VAL A 103 14.63 9.16 -17.18
N GLN A 104 14.39 9.87 -18.30
CA GLN A 104 13.95 9.24 -19.54
C GLN A 104 15.07 8.39 -20.16
N ALA A 105 16.33 8.84 -20.07
CA ALA A 105 17.47 8.04 -20.50
C ALA A 105 17.57 6.73 -19.68
N LEU A 106 17.33 6.78 -18.37
CA LEU A 106 17.26 5.57 -17.55
C LEU A 106 16.11 4.63 -17.99
N ARG A 107 14.95 5.20 -18.29
CA ARG A 107 13.82 4.45 -18.80
C ARG A 107 14.16 3.71 -20.09
N GLN A 108 14.75 4.41 -21.07
CA GLN A 108 15.17 3.79 -22.31
C GLN A 108 16.20 2.67 -22.10
N LEU A 109 17.10 2.84 -21.13
CA LEU A 109 18.14 1.86 -20.80
C LEU A 109 17.55 0.57 -20.23
N VAL A 110 16.58 0.64 -19.33
CA VAL A 110 16.08 -0.50 -18.56
C VAL A 110 14.82 -1.13 -19.15
N TRP A 111 14.01 -0.35 -19.90
CA TRP A 111 12.70 -0.78 -20.37
C TRP A 111 12.78 -1.71 -21.58
N HIS A 112 11.99 -2.76 -21.56
CA HIS A 112 11.77 -3.58 -22.73
C HIS A 112 10.62 -3.03 -23.58
N SER A 113 10.88 -2.58 -24.82
CA SER A 113 9.83 -2.35 -25.83
C SER A 113 9.76 -3.54 -26.79
N GLU A 114 8.58 -3.76 -27.38
CA GLU A 114 8.38 -4.81 -28.39
C GLU A 114 9.25 -4.59 -29.66
N ASP A 115 9.70 -3.36 -29.90
CA ASP A 115 10.53 -2.95 -31.03
C ASP A 115 12.05 -3.09 -30.79
N HIS A 116 12.46 -4.13 -30.07
CA HIS A 116 13.87 -4.36 -29.79
C HIS A 116 14.65 -4.67 -31.08
N ALA A 117 15.54 -3.80 -31.46
CA ALA A 117 16.40 -4.01 -32.65
C ALA A 117 17.41 -5.13 -32.37
N PRO A 118 17.64 -6.04 -33.33
CA PRO A 118 18.63 -7.11 -33.20
C PRO A 118 20.03 -6.53 -32.90
N GLY A 119 20.74 -7.11 -31.94
CA GLY A 119 22.11 -6.71 -31.58
C GLY A 119 22.20 -5.75 -30.39
N LEU A 120 21.09 -5.27 -29.81
CA LEU A 120 21.11 -4.54 -28.56
C LEU A 120 21.18 -5.50 -27.35
N PRO A 121 21.78 -5.09 -26.22
CA PRO A 121 21.82 -5.92 -25.02
C PRO A 121 20.40 -6.22 -24.52
N PRO A 122 20.19 -7.39 -23.88
CA PRO A 122 18.89 -7.72 -23.30
C PRO A 122 18.45 -6.66 -22.29
N ARG A 123 17.19 -6.33 -22.32
CA ARG A 123 16.63 -5.32 -21.43
C ARG A 123 16.41 -5.89 -20.05
N LEU A 124 16.63 -5.05 -19.02
CA LEU A 124 16.57 -5.47 -17.63
C LEU A 124 15.15 -5.59 -17.10
N LEU A 125 14.17 -4.85 -17.68
CA LEU A 125 12.84 -4.72 -17.10
C LEU A 125 11.74 -4.95 -18.14
N LEU A 126 10.79 -5.83 -17.78
CA LEU A 126 9.53 -6.01 -18.48
C LEU A 126 8.39 -5.54 -17.57
N ARG A 127 7.60 -4.57 -18.02
CA ARG A 127 6.39 -4.11 -17.31
C ARG A 127 5.14 -4.44 -18.11
N ARG A 128 4.13 -4.97 -17.43
CA ARG A 128 2.81 -5.25 -18.00
C ARG A 128 1.75 -4.63 -17.09
N MET A 129 0.88 -3.82 -17.66
CA MET A 129 -0.26 -3.28 -16.94
C MET A 129 -1.44 -4.24 -17.01
N LYS A 130 -2.18 -4.39 -15.90
CA LYS A 130 -3.37 -5.26 -15.84
C LYS A 130 -4.42 -4.88 -16.89
N THR A 131 -4.63 -3.57 -17.07
CA THR A 131 -5.59 -3.02 -18.03
C THR A 131 -5.27 -3.34 -19.49
N GLU A 132 -4.02 -3.65 -19.82
CA GLU A 132 -3.56 -3.87 -21.18
C GLU A 132 -3.54 -5.36 -21.58
N LYS A 133 -3.45 -6.25 -20.61
CA LYS A 133 -3.11 -7.67 -20.87
C LYS A 133 -4.08 -8.70 -20.24
N LEU A 134 -5.04 -8.26 -19.43
CA LEU A 134 -6.00 -9.18 -18.79
C LEU A 134 -7.41 -8.99 -19.37
N ASP A 135 -7.77 -9.86 -20.33
CA ASP A 135 -9.15 -10.00 -20.76
C ASP A 135 -9.98 -10.72 -19.68
N GLY A 136 -11.21 -10.26 -19.47
CA GLY A 136 -12.16 -10.93 -18.59
C GLY A 136 -12.18 -10.43 -17.14
N LEU A 137 -11.43 -9.39 -16.79
CA LEU A 137 -11.64 -8.69 -15.51
C LEU A 137 -12.90 -7.81 -15.62
N PRO A 138 -13.75 -7.77 -14.56
CA PRO A 138 -14.90 -6.88 -14.54
C PRO A 138 -14.48 -5.40 -14.47
N GLU A 139 -15.43 -4.52 -14.63
CA GLU A 139 -15.23 -3.07 -14.51
C GLU A 139 -14.70 -2.71 -13.11
N LYS A 140 -13.75 -1.78 -13.04
CA LYS A 140 -13.23 -1.17 -11.82
C LYS A 140 -13.65 0.30 -11.77
N GLN A 141 -14.37 0.68 -10.72
CA GLN A 141 -14.87 2.04 -10.52
C GLN A 141 -14.28 2.63 -9.24
N GLU A 142 -13.76 3.84 -9.33
CA GLU A 142 -13.20 4.57 -8.18
C GLU A 142 -14.11 5.75 -7.81
N HIS A 143 -14.41 5.89 -6.52
CA HIS A 143 -15.33 6.88 -5.97
C HIS A 143 -14.61 7.71 -4.91
N VAL A 144 -14.38 8.98 -5.17
CA VAL A 144 -13.89 9.96 -4.20
C VAL A 144 -15.08 10.66 -3.57
N LEU A 145 -15.25 10.51 -2.26
CA LEU A 145 -16.41 11.03 -1.52
C LEU A 145 -15.94 12.09 -0.53
N GLN A 146 -16.25 13.35 -0.82
CA GLN A 146 -15.99 14.46 0.09
C GLN A 146 -17.16 14.61 1.04
N VAL A 147 -16.91 14.52 2.35
CA VAL A 147 -17.95 14.63 3.39
C VAL A 147 -17.53 15.69 4.40
N PRO A 148 -18.39 16.70 4.67
CA PRO A 148 -18.11 17.73 5.66
C PRO A 148 -17.86 17.14 7.05
N MET A 149 -16.84 17.63 7.73
CA MET A 149 -16.55 17.25 9.12
C MET A 149 -17.69 17.68 10.04
N PRO A 150 -18.21 16.78 10.91
CA PRO A 150 -19.10 17.17 12.00
C PRO A 150 -18.37 18.09 12.99
N ALA A 151 -19.12 18.82 13.81
CA ALA A 151 -18.60 19.86 14.69
C ALA A 151 -17.43 19.38 15.58
N ARG A 152 -17.59 18.26 16.28
CA ARG A 152 -16.53 17.66 17.12
C ARG A 152 -15.25 17.38 16.32
N GLN A 153 -15.39 16.82 15.12
CA GLN A 153 -14.23 16.54 14.25
C GLN A 153 -13.59 17.81 13.74
N ALA A 154 -14.39 18.81 13.33
CA ALA A 154 -13.87 20.10 12.88
C ALA A 154 -13.08 20.81 14.00
N GLU A 155 -13.58 20.79 15.24
CA GLU A 155 -12.87 21.34 16.41
C GLU A 155 -11.54 20.60 16.67
N ALA A 156 -11.55 19.26 16.66
CA ALA A 156 -10.33 18.47 16.82
C ALA A 156 -9.33 18.75 15.70
N TYR A 157 -9.82 18.89 14.46
CA TYR A 157 -9.00 19.23 13.31
C TYR A 157 -8.37 20.62 13.44
N GLN A 158 -9.13 21.63 13.90
CA GLN A 158 -8.61 22.98 14.16
C GLN A 158 -7.53 22.97 15.25
N ARG A 159 -7.70 22.15 16.31
CA ARG A 159 -6.65 21.96 17.31
C ARG A 159 -5.37 21.37 16.70
N ALA A 160 -5.50 20.40 15.78
CA ALA A 160 -4.35 19.84 15.06
C ALA A 160 -3.67 20.88 14.15
N LEU A 161 -4.44 21.75 13.49
CA LEU A 161 -3.89 22.87 12.69
C LEU A 161 -3.15 23.89 13.56
N ALA A 162 -3.67 24.23 14.74
CA ALA A 162 -3.03 25.18 15.65
C ALA A 162 -1.63 24.72 16.13
N LEU A 163 -1.31 23.43 16.04
CA LEU A 163 0.05 22.94 16.30
C LEU A 163 1.08 23.50 15.28
N LYS A 164 0.62 23.94 14.10
CA LYS A 164 1.45 24.62 13.09
C LYS A 164 2.00 25.97 13.59
N ASP A 165 1.17 26.71 14.31
CA ASP A 165 1.52 28.06 14.83
C ASP A 165 2.37 27.97 16.10
N ALA A 166 2.29 26.86 16.83
CA ALA A 166 3.11 26.56 18.00
C ALA A 166 4.54 26.09 17.63
N ALA A 167 5.05 26.50 16.50
CA ALA A 167 6.16 25.98 15.69
C ALA A 167 7.55 25.84 16.35
N SER A 168 7.69 26.05 17.66
CA SER A 168 8.95 25.78 18.37
C SER A 168 9.04 24.38 19.01
N SER A 169 7.93 23.62 19.03
CA SER A 169 7.84 22.35 19.79
C SER A 169 7.49 21.12 18.97
N TYR A 170 6.91 21.26 17.76
CA TYR A 170 6.44 20.12 16.96
C TYR A 170 7.17 20.02 15.63
N THR A 171 7.51 18.78 15.26
CA THR A 171 8.07 18.47 13.92
C THR A 171 6.97 18.43 12.86
N THR A 172 7.32 18.69 11.59
CA THR A 172 6.43 18.53 10.43
C THR A 172 5.70 17.18 10.45
N LEU A 173 6.38 16.12 10.87
CA LEU A 173 5.82 14.77 10.89
C LEU A 173 4.76 14.59 11.98
N GLU A 174 4.97 15.17 13.17
CA GLU A 174 4.00 15.14 14.28
C GLU A 174 2.72 15.90 13.93
N MET A 175 2.84 17.06 13.27
CA MET A 175 1.68 17.83 12.80
C MET A 175 0.87 17.04 11.76
N ILE A 176 1.53 16.43 10.79
CA ILE A 176 0.88 15.59 9.78
C ILE A 176 0.19 14.39 10.44
N HIS A 177 0.82 13.79 11.44
CA HIS A 177 0.22 12.67 12.17
C HIS A 177 -1.04 13.11 12.91
N ALA A 178 -1.02 14.26 13.59
CA ALA A 178 -2.18 14.82 14.26
C ALA A 178 -3.33 15.13 13.28
N LEU A 179 -3.03 15.72 12.11
CA LEU A 179 -4.03 15.98 11.07
C LEU A 179 -4.64 14.68 10.53
N ARG A 180 -3.84 13.64 10.32
CA ARG A 180 -4.33 12.32 9.89
C ARG A 180 -5.26 11.70 10.92
N GLN A 181 -4.92 11.77 12.21
CA GLN A 181 -5.75 11.28 13.29
C GLN A 181 -7.07 12.04 13.35
N ALA A 182 -7.04 13.39 13.35
CA ALA A 182 -8.22 14.22 13.35
C ALA A 182 -9.12 13.99 12.12
N SER A 183 -8.53 13.84 10.92
CA SER A 183 -9.26 13.53 9.68
C SER A 183 -9.91 12.15 9.70
N LEU A 184 -9.31 11.17 10.39
CA LEU A 184 -9.87 9.84 10.51
C LEU A 184 -10.99 9.77 11.55
N HIS A 185 -10.70 10.16 12.78
CA HIS A 185 -11.68 10.22 13.87
C HIS A 185 -11.15 11.08 15.01
N PRO A 186 -11.94 12.02 15.57
CA PRO A 186 -11.48 12.95 16.61
C PRO A 186 -10.97 12.23 17.87
N ALA A 187 -11.57 11.12 18.27
CA ALA A 187 -11.16 10.34 19.43
C ALA A 187 -9.71 9.86 19.40
N LEU A 188 -9.11 9.70 18.21
CA LEU A 188 -7.70 9.34 18.06
C LEU A 188 -6.77 10.46 18.53
N LEU A 189 -7.09 11.72 18.20
CA LEU A 189 -6.31 12.88 18.60
C LEU A 189 -6.54 13.20 20.07
N GLU A 190 -7.78 13.02 20.55
CA GLU A 190 -8.20 13.30 21.93
C GLU A 190 -7.73 12.24 22.93
N GLY A 191 -7.29 11.06 22.44
CA GLY A 191 -6.93 9.93 23.29
C GLY A 191 -8.12 9.38 24.10
N SER A 192 -9.35 9.60 23.61
CA SER A 192 -10.58 9.23 24.31
C SER A 192 -11.09 7.82 23.96
N LEU A 193 -10.40 7.10 23.07
CA LEU A 193 -10.73 5.70 22.74
C LEU A 193 -10.69 4.83 23.99
N GLY A 194 -11.74 4.03 24.17
CA GLY A 194 -11.91 3.17 25.36
C GLY A 194 -12.52 3.87 26.58
N ASN A 195 -12.51 5.21 26.64
CA ASN A 195 -13.17 5.98 27.70
C ASN A 195 -14.59 6.40 27.31
N GLU A 196 -14.81 6.61 26.01
CA GLU A 196 -16.11 6.95 25.44
C GLU A 196 -16.47 5.94 24.35
N ALA A 197 -17.77 5.72 24.15
CA ALA A 197 -18.25 4.87 23.06
C ALA A 197 -17.97 5.55 21.72
N LEU A 198 -17.29 4.84 20.82
CA LEU A 198 -17.05 5.29 19.45
C LEU A 198 -18.39 5.52 18.73
N GLN A 199 -18.55 6.66 18.06
CA GLN A 199 -19.75 7.02 17.30
C GLN A 199 -19.41 7.21 15.82
N PHE A 200 -20.30 6.74 14.92
CA PHE A 200 -20.11 6.97 13.49
C PHE A 200 -20.26 8.44 13.12
N GLU A 201 -21.16 9.12 13.81
CA GLU A 201 -21.54 10.52 13.56
C GLU A 201 -20.44 11.52 13.91
N ASP A 202 -19.44 11.10 14.67
CA ASP A 202 -18.31 11.96 15.06
C ASP A 202 -17.25 12.09 13.95
N SER A 203 -17.34 11.30 12.87
CA SER A 203 -16.36 11.32 11.80
C SER A 203 -17.00 11.32 10.41
N ALA A 204 -16.60 12.29 9.60
CA ALA A 204 -17.00 12.40 8.20
C ALA A 204 -16.70 11.12 7.40
N ARG A 205 -15.51 10.52 7.60
CA ARG A 205 -15.14 9.27 6.93
C ARG A 205 -15.98 8.09 7.41
N PHE A 206 -16.32 8.04 8.70
CA PHE A 206 -17.17 6.99 9.23
C PHE A 206 -18.62 7.16 8.74
N MET A 207 -19.14 8.38 8.66
CA MET A 207 -20.45 8.64 8.05
C MET A 207 -20.47 8.18 6.58
N ALA A 208 -19.45 8.51 5.80
CA ALA A 208 -19.33 8.04 4.42
C ALA A 208 -19.26 6.50 4.33
N MET A 209 -18.47 5.87 5.20
CA MET A 209 -18.38 4.40 5.29
C MET A 209 -19.76 3.80 5.56
N VAL A 210 -20.50 4.32 6.53
CA VAL A 210 -21.86 3.87 6.85
C VAL A 210 -22.78 4.02 5.65
N GLN A 211 -22.76 5.15 4.96
CA GLN A 211 -23.56 5.37 3.76
C GLN A 211 -23.26 4.34 2.67
N ILE A 212 -22.01 4.00 2.46
CA ILE A 212 -21.59 2.93 1.52
C ILE A 212 -22.12 1.58 1.99
N LEU A 213 -21.91 1.23 3.25
CA LEU A 213 -22.33 -0.06 3.81
C LEU A 213 -23.86 -0.22 3.80
N ASP A 214 -24.62 0.84 4.08
CA ASP A 214 -26.09 0.85 4.01
C ASP A 214 -26.60 0.59 2.56
N ALA A 215 -25.84 1.02 1.55
CA ALA A 215 -26.15 0.74 0.14
C ALA A 215 -25.74 -0.65 -0.33
N VAL A 216 -24.73 -1.26 0.32
CA VAL A 216 -24.15 -2.56 -0.06
C VAL A 216 -24.83 -3.72 0.67
N ALA A 217 -25.17 -3.54 1.95
CA ALA A 217 -25.73 -4.61 2.78
C ALA A 217 -26.99 -5.27 2.18
N PRO A 218 -27.98 -4.51 1.62
CA PRO A 218 -29.15 -5.12 0.98
C PRO A 218 -28.83 -5.97 -0.25
N LYS A 219 -27.68 -5.76 -0.88
CA LYS A 219 -27.21 -6.53 -2.05
C LYS A 219 -26.54 -7.84 -1.67
N ASN A 220 -26.37 -8.10 -0.37
CA ASN A 220 -25.61 -9.24 0.13
C ASN A 220 -24.17 -9.33 -0.42
N GLU A 221 -23.53 -8.17 -0.61
CA GLU A 221 -22.17 -8.06 -1.11
C GLU A 221 -21.18 -7.83 0.01
N LYS A 222 -19.92 -8.17 -0.21
CA LYS A 222 -18.87 -8.11 0.81
C LYS A 222 -17.97 -6.90 0.62
N VAL A 223 -17.51 -6.36 1.74
CA VAL A 223 -16.72 -5.13 1.79
C VAL A 223 -15.39 -5.37 2.52
N LEU A 224 -14.30 -4.89 1.93
CA LEU A 224 -13.01 -4.72 2.61
C LEU A 224 -12.85 -3.28 3.06
N ILE A 225 -12.44 -3.08 4.31
CA ILE A 225 -12.13 -1.75 4.85
C ILE A 225 -10.65 -1.72 5.22
N PHE A 226 -9.89 -0.88 4.53
CA PHE A 226 -8.49 -0.63 4.84
C PHE A 226 -8.36 0.50 5.85
N LEU A 227 -7.81 0.16 7.01
CA LEU A 227 -7.68 1.03 8.18
C LEU A 227 -6.28 0.88 8.79
N GLU A 228 -5.56 2.00 8.99
CA GLU A 228 -4.20 1.97 9.54
C GLU A 228 -4.20 1.89 11.08
N SER A 229 -5.09 2.62 11.76
CA SER A 229 -5.15 2.65 13.22
C SER A 229 -5.45 1.27 13.79
N LEU A 230 -4.53 0.73 14.59
CA LEU A 230 -4.72 -0.54 15.29
C LEU A 230 -5.73 -0.39 16.41
N ASP A 231 -5.76 0.75 17.09
CA ASP A 231 -6.70 1.01 18.19
C ASP A 231 -8.14 0.93 17.71
N LEU A 232 -8.47 1.48 16.54
CA LEU A 232 -9.80 1.37 15.95
C LEU A 232 -10.12 -0.05 15.44
N GLN A 233 -9.12 -0.90 15.26
CA GLN A 233 -9.28 -2.31 14.87
C GLN A 233 -9.52 -3.25 16.07
N GLU A 234 -9.36 -2.74 17.31
CA GLU A 234 -9.66 -3.53 18.51
C GLU A 234 -11.12 -3.98 18.53
N ALA A 235 -11.36 -5.14 19.15
CA ALA A 235 -12.64 -5.83 19.06
C ALA A 235 -13.82 -5.00 19.62
N ASP A 236 -13.57 -4.20 20.63
CA ASP A 236 -14.55 -3.32 21.30
C ASP A 236 -14.77 -1.97 20.62
N GLN A 237 -14.03 -1.69 19.57
CA GLN A 237 -14.10 -0.44 18.80
C GLN A 237 -14.92 -0.62 17.49
N LEU A 238 -14.37 -0.30 16.35
CA LEU A 238 -15.06 -0.36 15.06
C LEU A 238 -15.67 -1.75 14.74
N PRO A 239 -15.02 -2.90 15.02
CA PRO A 239 -15.62 -4.19 14.78
C PRO A 239 -16.95 -4.39 15.53
N LEU A 240 -17.00 -4.03 16.82
CA LEU A 240 -18.23 -4.14 17.63
C LEU A 240 -19.33 -3.20 17.11
N LEU A 241 -18.96 -1.99 16.73
CA LEU A 241 -19.88 -1.00 16.21
C LEU A 241 -20.54 -1.48 14.91
N LEU A 242 -19.76 -2.04 13.99
CA LEU A 242 -20.24 -2.61 12.74
C LEU A 242 -21.12 -3.84 12.98
N GLN A 243 -20.71 -4.74 13.89
CA GLN A 243 -21.51 -5.91 14.25
C GLN A 243 -22.90 -5.52 14.73
N ARG A 244 -22.98 -4.56 15.66
CA ARG A 244 -24.25 -4.09 16.25
C ARG A 244 -25.14 -3.42 15.20
N ARG A 245 -24.57 -2.53 14.39
CA ARG A 245 -25.35 -1.79 13.38
C ARG A 245 -25.96 -2.69 12.32
N TYR A 246 -25.20 -3.66 11.81
CA TYR A 246 -25.62 -4.52 10.71
C TYR A 246 -26.14 -5.90 11.14
N GLY A 247 -26.22 -6.17 12.43
CA GLY A 247 -26.66 -7.45 12.94
C GLY A 247 -25.82 -8.63 12.45
N LEU A 248 -24.51 -8.44 12.29
CA LEU A 248 -23.63 -9.47 11.76
C LEU A 248 -23.56 -10.67 12.72
N LEU A 249 -23.62 -11.89 12.18
CA LEU A 249 -23.55 -13.13 12.96
C LEU A 249 -22.28 -13.23 13.81
N ARG A 250 -21.21 -12.58 13.40
CA ARG A 250 -19.94 -12.44 14.12
C ARG A 250 -19.37 -11.04 13.94
N MET A 251 -18.44 -10.67 14.80
CA MET A 251 -17.66 -9.47 14.57
C MET A 251 -16.89 -9.55 13.24
N PRO A 252 -16.76 -8.44 12.51
CA PRO A 252 -15.87 -8.33 11.37
C PRO A 252 -14.48 -8.89 11.68
N MET A 253 -13.98 -9.73 10.80
CA MET A 253 -12.62 -10.26 10.93
C MET A 253 -11.60 -9.18 10.65
N VAL A 254 -10.54 -9.14 11.46
CA VAL A 254 -9.44 -8.17 11.32
C VAL A 254 -8.19 -8.91 10.85
N ILE A 255 -7.49 -8.34 9.87
CA ILE A 255 -6.16 -8.80 9.42
C ILE A 255 -5.17 -7.63 9.53
N ASN A 256 -4.25 -7.74 10.48
CA ASN A 256 -3.17 -6.77 10.69
C ASN A 256 -1.85 -7.47 11.01
N GLY A 257 -0.82 -6.70 11.34
CA GLY A 257 0.52 -7.23 11.65
C GLY A 257 0.60 -8.13 12.88
N GLN A 258 -0.38 -8.07 13.78
CA GLN A 258 -0.45 -8.88 15.01
C GLN A 258 -1.04 -10.27 14.76
N VAL A 259 -1.72 -10.48 13.62
CA VAL A 259 -2.36 -11.75 13.28
C VAL A 259 -1.36 -12.73 12.70
N GLN A 260 -1.20 -13.88 13.34
CA GLN A 260 -0.33 -14.97 12.87
C GLN A 260 -0.76 -15.50 11.49
N THR A 261 0.20 -16.03 10.74
CA THR A 261 -0.01 -16.45 9.32
C THR A 261 -1.14 -17.48 9.18
N ASP A 262 -1.18 -18.50 10.03
CA ASP A 262 -2.20 -19.55 9.95
C ASP A 262 -3.61 -19.01 10.26
N ALA A 263 -3.71 -18.17 11.29
CA ALA A 263 -4.97 -17.51 11.65
C ALA A 263 -5.42 -16.54 10.55
N ARG A 264 -4.48 -15.88 9.86
CA ARG A 264 -4.77 -15.02 8.71
C ARG A 264 -5.41 -15.80 7.58
N GLN A 265 -4.82 -16.95 7.19
CA GLN A 265 -5.36 -17.79 6.13
C GLN A 265 -6.75 -18.34 6.49
N GLN A 266 -6.95 -18.79 7.72
CA GLN A 266 -8.25 -19.25 8.20
C GLN A 266 -9.33 -18.16 8.10
N ARG A 267 -8.99 -16.89 8.44
CA ARG A 267 -9.91 -15.74 8.32
C ARG A 267 -10.25 -15.47 6.86
N VAL A 268 -9.26 -15.51 5.97
CA VAL A 268 -9.47 -15.35 4.51
C VAL A 268 -10.38 -16.44 3.98
N ASP A 269 -10.08 -17.72 4.27
CA ASP A 269 -10.86 -18.85 3.77
C ASP A 269 -12.31 -18.81 4.28
N LYS A 270 -12.51 -18.41 5.53
CA LYS A 270 -13.83 -18.23 6.11
C LYS A 270 -14.59 -17.11 5.41
N PHE A 271 -13.97 -15.94 5.22
CA PHE A 271 -14.57 -14.81 4.52
C PHE A 271 -14.94 -15.16 3.07
N GLN A 272 -14.07 -15.90 2.37
CA GLN A 272 -14.32 -16.33 1.00
C GLN A 272 -15.50 -17.32 0.88
N ARG A 273 -15.64 -18.24 1.82
CA ARG A 273 -16.65 -19.32 1.75
C ARG A 273 -18.05 -18.91 2.23
N GLU A 274 -18.14 -18.04 3.23
CA GLU A 274 -19.44 -17.61 3.78
C GLU A 274 -20.19 -16.78 2.75
N SER A 275 -21.51 -16.92 2.67
CA SER A 275 -22.37 -16.12 1.79
C SER A 275 -23.01 -14.96 2.56
N GLY A 276 -23.51 -13.98 1.83
CA GLY A 276 -24.19 -12.83 2.39
C GLY A 276 -23.29 -11.63 2.63
N PHE A 277 -23.88 -10.56 3.16
CA PHE A 277 -23.16 -9.35 3.52
C PHE A 277 -22.17 -9.62 4.66
N ASP A 278 -20.94 -9.22 4.46
CA ASP A 278 -19.89 -9.31 5.47
C ASP A 278 -18.84 -8.21 5.26
N VAL A 279 -18.15 -7.87 6.32
CA VAL A 279 -17.11 -6.84 6.35
C VAL A 279 -15.83 -7.43 6.93
N MET A 280 -14.70 -7.13 6.29
CA MET A 280 -13.36 -7.46 6.82
C MET A 280 -12.53 -6.20 6.93
N LEU A 281 -11.87 -6.00 8.07
CA LEU A 281 -10.94 -4.90 8.30
C LEU A 281 -9.51 -5.37 8.07
N LEU A 282 -8.73 -4.58 7.32
CA LEU A 282 -7.34 -4.89 7.02
C LEU A 282 -6.45 -3.68 7.29
N SER A 283 -5.28 -3.91 7.88
CA SER A 283 -4.25 -2.89 7.80
C SER A 283 -3.61 -2.90 6.39
N PRO A 284 -3.27 -1.74 5.79
CA PRO A 284 -2.68 -1.68 4.46
C PRO A 284 -1.42 -2.54 4.31
N LYS A 285 -0.54 -2.57 5.32
CA LYS A 285 0.66 -3.42 5.32
C LYS A 285 0.34 -4.92 5.30
N ALA A 286 -0.66 -5.36 6.06
CA ALA A 286 -1.06 -6.77 6.09
C ALA A 286 -1.84 -7.17 4.83
N GLY A 287 -2.62 -6.25 4.26
CA GLY A 287 -3.28 -6.42 2.96
C GLY A 287 -2.30 -6.54 1.80
N GLY A 288 -1.10 -5.99 1.92
CA GLY A 288 -0.02 -6.11 0.93
C GLY A 288 0.55 -7.54 0.74
N VAL A 289 0.24 -8.50 1.61
CA VAL A 289 0.82 -9.86 1.56
C VAL A 289 -0.13 -10.82 0.83
N GLY A 290 0.08 -11.03 -0.47
CA GLY A 290 -0.40 -12.15 -1.31
C GLY A 290 -1.85 -12.68 -1.17
N LEU A 291 -2.72 -12.03 -0.39
CA LEU A 291 -4.08 -12.48 -0.13
C LEU A 291 -4.96 -12.37 -1.38
N THR A 292 -5.85 -13.34 -1.60
CA THR A 292 -6.90 -13.27 -2.61
C THR A 292 -8.25 -13.16 -1.93
N LEU A 293 -8.98 -12.06 -2.19
CA LEU A 293 -10.22 -11.71 -1.50
C LEU A 293 -11.34 -11.37 -2.51
N THR A 294 -11.45 -12.19 -3.55
CA THR A 294 -12.39 -12.01 -4.68
C THR A 294 -13.86 -12.21 -4.32
N ALA A 295 -14.17 -12.74 -3.12
CA ALA A 295 -15.56 -12.75 -2.62
C ALA A 295 -16.08 -11.35 -2.29
N ALA A 296 -15.19 -10.37 -2.03
CA ALA A 296 -15.54 -8.97 -1.92
C ALA A 296 -15.50 -8.31 -3.32
N ASN A 297 -16.34 -7.31 -3.50
CA ASN A 297 -16.33 -6.45 -4.67
C ASN A 297 -16.40 -4.95 -4.31
N HIS A 298 -16.36 -4.62 -3.02
CA HIS A 298 -16.27 -3.26 -2.50
C HIS A 298 -15.04 -3.11 -1.62
N VAL A 299 -14.29 -2.02 -1.83
CA VAL A 299 -13.09 -1.66 -1.07
C VAL A 299 -13.25 -0.23 -0.56
N ILE A 300 -13.09 -0.02 0.74
CA ILE A 300 -13.11 1.30 1.36
C ILE A 300 -11.72 1.58 1.92
N HIS A 301 -11.02 2.57 1.38
CA HIS A 301 -9.80 3.10 1.97
C HIS A 301 -10.15 4.12 3.04
N LEU A 302 -10.51 3.65 4.23
CA LEU A 302 -10.89 4.50 5.35
C LEU A 302 -9.70 5.32 5.88
N SER A 303 -8.49 4.73 5.86
CA SER A 303 -7.22 5.46 6.00
C SER A 303 -6.51 5.53 4.66
N ARG A 304 -5.96 6.71 4.34
CA ARG A 304 -5.13 6.91 3.16
C ARG A 304 -3.69 6.51 3.44
N TRP A 305 -3.06 5.82 2.50
CA TRP A 305 -1.67 5.45 2.61
C TRP A 305 -0.78 6.43 1.83
N TRP A 306 0.42 6.71 2.34
CA TRP A 306 1.35 7.67 1.70
C TRP A 306 1.87 7.22 0.33
N ASN A 307 1.93 5.93 0.08
CA ASN A 307 2.35 5.39 -1.20
C ASN A 307 1.13 4.90 -1.99
N PRO A 308 0.78 5.53 -3.12
CA PRO A 308 -0.35 5.12 -3.94
C PRO A 308 -0.27 3.67 -4.40
N ALA A 309 0.94 3.15 -4.65
CA ALA A 309 1.12 1.77 -5.06
C ALA A 309 0.70 0.76 -3.96
N VAL A 310 0.80 1.13 -2.68
CA VAL A 310 0.29 0.29 -1.58
C VAL A 310 -1.24 0.30 -1.56
N GLU A 311 -1.90 1.44 -1.79
CA GLU A 311 -3.37 1.50 -1.92
C GLU A 311 -3.85 0.67 -3.11
N ASP A 312 -3.17 0.81 -4.26
CA ASP A 312 -3.49 0.04 -5.46
C ASP A 312 -3.30 -1.47 -5.23
N GLN A 313 -2.22 -1.87 -4.55
CA GLN A 313 -1.97 -3.25 -4.15
C GLN A 313 -3.05 -3.79 -3.20
N CYS A 314 -3.57 -2.95 -2.28
CA CYS A 314 -4.69 -3.31 -1.41
C CYS A 314 -5.97 -3.58 -2.23
N SER A 315 -6.30 -2.70 -3.17
CA SER A 315 -7.46 -2.85 -4.06
C SER A 315 -7.31 -4.06 -4.99
N ASP A 316 -6.10 -4.37 -5.40
CA ASP A 316 -5.76 -5.53 -6.23
C ASP A 316 -5.98 -6.89 -5.55
N ARG A 317 -6.25 -6.93 -4.24
CA ARG A 317 -6.70 -8.15 -3.55
C ARG A 317 -8.10 -8.59 -3.97
N VAL A 318 -8.91 -7.63 -4.39
CA VAL A 318 -10.27 -7.81 -4.89
C VAL A 318 -10.29 -7.82 -6.42
N TYR A 319 -9.60 -6.86 -7.06
CA TYR A 319 -9.49 -6.73 -8.51
C TYR A 319 -8.44 -7.67 -9.07
N ARG A 320 -8.80 -8.96 -9.17
CA ARG A 320 -7.89 -10.05 -9.52
C ARG A 320 -8.61 -11.11 -10.33
N ILE A 321 -7.85 -11.96 -11.03
CA ILE A 321 -8.36 -13.15 -11.73
C ILE A 321 -9.24 -13.97 -10.77
N GLY A 322 -10.46 -14.28 -11.20
CA GLY A 322 -11.49 -14.91 -10.39
C GLY A 322 -12.55 -13.97 -9.83
N GLN A 323 -12.37 -12.63 -9.99
CA GLN A 323 -13.43 -11.66 -9.72
C GLN A 323 -14.46 -11.68 -10.85
N THR A 324 -15.74 -11.78 -10.49
CA THR A 324 -16.86 -11.85 -11.45
C THR A 324 -17.82 -10.66 -11.37
N LYS A 325 -17.67 -9.82 -10.33
CA LYS A 325 -18.51 -8.65 -10.12
C LYS A 325 -17.76 -7.35 -10.37
N PRO A 326 -18.43 -6.26 -10.81
CA PRO A 326 -17.83 -4.94 -10.84
C PRO A 326 -17.21 -4.57 -9.48
N VAL A 327 -16.00 -4.04 -9.50
CA VAL A 327 -15.27 -3.67 -8.28
C VAL A 327 -15.39 -2.18 -8.05
N HIS A 328 -15.84 -1.81 -6.86
CA HIS A 328 -16.00 -0.43 -6.42
C HIS A 328 -14.98 -0.09 -5.35
N ILE A 329 -14.19 0.95 -5.57
CA ILE A 329 -13.18 1.43 -4.64
C ILE A 329 -13.58 2.81 -4.16
N TYR A 330 -13.65 3.00 -2.85
CA TYR A 330 -14.12 4.23 -2.23
C TYR A 330 -12.99 4.89 -1.43
N TYR A 331 -12.86 6.19 -1.63
CA TYR A 331 -11.94 7.07 -0.91
C TYR A 331 -12.75 8.15 -0.16
N PRO A 332 -13.21 7.87 1.07
CA PRO A 332 -13.85 8.89 1.90
C PRO A 332 -12.84 9.97 2.31
N LEU A 333 -13.17 11.23 2.06
CA LEU A 333 -12.37 12.39 2.42
C LEU A 333 -13.15 13.26 3.39
N ALA A 334 -12.54 13.55 4.54
CA ALA A 334 -13.09 14.50 5.50
C ALA A 334 -12.71 15.91 5.07
N VAL A 335 -13.70 16.79 4.90
CA VAL A 335 -13.47 18.15 4.42
C VAL A 335 -13.92 19.19 5.45
N ILE A 336 -13.17 20.30 5.53
CA ILE A 336 -13.51 21.44 6.39
C ILE A 336 -14.72 22.16 5.77
N PRO A 337 -15.83 22.34 6.49
CA PRO A 337 -16.97 23.07 5.95
C PRO A 337 -16.59 24.50 5.55
N GLY A 338 -16.85 24.86 4.26
CA GLY A 338 -16.55 26.17 3.71
C GLY A 338 -15.08 26.43 3.34
N ALA A 339 -14.21 25.42 3.49
CA ALA A 339 -12.81 25.47 3.07
C ALA A 339 -12.32 24.08 2.57
N GLU A 340 -13.16 23.43 1.79
CA GLU A 340 -13.01 22.02 1.40
C GLU A 340 -11.66 21.77 0.70
N GLU A 341 -11.26 22.66 -0.19
CA GLU A 341 -10.01 22.55 -0.97
C GLU A 341 -8.75 22.59 -0.09
N HIS A 342 -8.82 23.23 1.07
CA HIS A 342 -7.71 23.34 2.02
C HIS A 342 -7.68 22.20 3.03
N SER A 343 -8.58 21.24 2.94
CA SER A 343 -8.60 20.08 3.82
C SER A 343 -7.44 19.15 3.54
N PHE A 344 -6.82 18.63 4.60
CA PHE A 344 -5.71 17.67 4.51
C PHE A 344 -5.99 16.52 3.55
N ASP A 345 -7.19 15.94 3.61
CA ASP A 345 -7.57 14.79 2.79
C ASP A 345 -7.61 15.13 1.31
N VAL A 346 -8.12 16.31 0.95
CA VAL A 346 -8.22 16.78 -0.44
C VAL A 346 -6.82 17.06 -0.99
N GLN A 347 -5.98 17.70 -0.22
CA GLN A 347 -4.61 17.99 -0.61
C GLN A 347 -3.78 16.71 -0.73
N LEU A 348 -3.98 15.75 0.18
CA LEU A 348 -3.36 14.42 0.10
C LEU A 348 -3.84 13.66 -1.13
N GLN A 349 -5.15 13.69 -1.45
CA GLN A 349 -5.69 13.08 -2.66
C GLN A 349 -5.02 13.66 -3.92
N ALA A 350 -4.96 14.98 -4.04
CA ALA A 350 -4.34 15.65 -5.17
C ALA A 350 -2.84 15.27 -5.33
N LEU A 351 -2.13 15.15 -4.22
CA LEU A 351 -0.74 14.72 -4.20
C LEU A 351 -0.60 13.25 -4.63
N MET A 352 -1.49 12.36 -4.15
CA MET A 352 -1.52 10.95 -4.53
C MET A 352 -1.79 10.77 -6.03
N ASP A 353 -2.74 11.52 -6.58
CA ASP A 353 -3.11 11.47 -8.01
C ASP A 353 -1.95 11.95 -8.89
N ARG A 354 -1.24 13.00 -8.47
CA ARG A 354 -0.03 13.46 -9.13
C ARG A 354 1.05 12.38 -9.13
N LYS A 355 1.25 11.70 -8.01
CA LYS A 355 2.21 10.60 -7.89
C LYS A 355 1.80 9.39 -8.75
N ARG A 356 0.50 9.05 -8.83
CA ARG A 356 0.02 7.97 -9.74
C ARG A 356 0.31 8.30 -11.20
N LYS A 357 0.06 9.54 -11.64
CA LYS A 357 0.39 9.97 -13.00
C LYS A 357 1.89 9.86 -13.28
N LEU A 358 2.73 10.35 -12.36
CA LEU A 358 4.17 10.22 -12.48
C LEU A 358 4.64 8.76 -12.52
N ALA A 359 4.01 7.88 -11.73
CA ALA A 359 4.32 6.45 -11.75
C ALA A 359 3.92 5.76 -13.06
N HIS A 360 2.89 6.25 -13.71
CA HIS A 360 2.47 5.75 -15.02
C HIS A 360 3.48 6.17 -16.11
N ASP A 361 3.96 7.40 -16.07
CA ASP A 361 4.84 7.98 -17.08
C ASP A 361 6.33 7.66 -16.84
N LEU A 362 6.72 7.46 -15.58
CA LEU A 362 8.07 7.13 -15.15
C LEU A 362 8.10 5.71 -14.57
N LEU A 363 9.29 5.13 -14.42
CA LEU A 363 9.50 3.80 -13.82
C LEU A 363 8.96 3.68 -12.38
N ALA A 364 8.57 4.80 -11.76
CA ALA A 364 8.18 4.85 -10.35
C ALA A 364 7.36 6.07 -9.98
N ALA A 365 6.43 5.91 -9.05
CA ALA A 365 5.94 7.02 -8.25
C ALA A 365 7.05 7.41 -7.25
N PRO A 366 7.54 8.65 -7.26
CA PRO A 366 8.48 9.07 -6.25
C PRO A 366 7.83 8.98 -4.87
N ALA A 367 8.59 8.49 -3.89
CA ALA A 367 8.16 8.48 -2.50
C ALA A 367 7.79 9.89 -2.01
N PHE A 368 7.07 9.93 -0.91
CA PHE A 368 6.89 11.16 -0.17
C PHE A 368 8.24 11.65 0.35
N SER A 369 8.64 12.82 -0.11
CA SER A 369 9.85 13.52 0.32
C SER A 369 9.49 14.52 1.43
N SER A 370 10.50 15.04 2.13
CA SER A 370 10.31 16.16 3.07
C SER A 370 9.63 17.35 2.38
N LYS A 371 9.98 17.62 1.10
CA LYS A 371 9.32 18.66 0.31
C LYS A 371 7.84 18.41 0.06
N ASP A 372 7.41 17.15 -0.10
CA ASP A 372 5.98 16.80 -0.24
C ASP A 372 5.22 17.10 1.06
N TYR A 373 5.81 16.78 2.22
CA TYR A 373 5.22 17.08 3.52
C TYR A 373 5.12 18.59 3.78
N GLU A 374 6.19 19.33 3.47
CA GLU A 374 6.20 20.79 3.57
C GLU A 374 5.16 21.43 2.63
N SER A 375 5.11 20.98 1.37
CA SER A 375 4.13 21.43 0.38
C SER A 375 2.70 21.12 0.81
N LEU A 376 2.47 19.92 1.35
CA LEU A 376 1.16 19.51 1.86
C LEU A 376 0.73 20.41 3.02
N LEU A 377 1.59 20.65 4.01
CA LEU A 377 1.29 21.57 5.12
C LEU A 377 1.11 23.01 4.66
N ALA A 378 1.84 23.47 3.66
CA ALA A 378 1.67 24.82 3.12
C ALA A 378 0.32 25.01 2.38
N SER A 379 -0.25 23.96 1.81
CA SER A 379 -1.53 24.00 1.11
C SER A 379 -2.76 23.86 2.03
N ILE A 380 -2.55 23.51 3.30
CA ILE A 380 -3.58 23.39 4.31
C ILE A 380 -3.56 24.70 5.14
N ASN A 381 -4.53 25.57 4.94
CA ASN A 381 -4.67 26.83 5.71
C ASN A 381 -6.04 26.91 6.34
#